data_7f44c31bc175daa33ffcd5c65cb3d70d
#
_entry.id   7f44c31bc175daa33ffcd5c65cb3d70d
#
_cell.length_a   1.000
_cell.length_b   1.000
_cell.length_c   1.000
_cell.angle_alpha   90.00
_cell.angle_beta   90.00
_cell.angle_gamma   90.00
#
_symmetry.space_group_name_H-M   'P 1'
#
loop_
_entity.id
_entity.type
_entity.pdbx_description
1 polymer ?
#
loop_
_entity_poly.entity_id
_entity_poly.type
_entity_poly.pdbx_seq_one_letter_code
_entity_poly.pdbx_strand_id
1 'polypeptide(L)'
;MDVTSLRQRLQRVPTPLVDAGLALMVAVAVAVTIRVSPQPGRRPDALAHALGLMIAALVLARRRWPVAVLLVSAATLQVYYVLDYPGIFPAVPLAVALATAWAAGHRRWSLLVAAWYVVGPLAYSVFQLSAPTEPPPTLLGEAVSNTAMFAAVLVLGEAVRSRRALQLEQERSERLLLNVLPASIAARLKQTDGVIADAFDEVTVLFADLVDFTRRSQQITPQQVVQALNELFSVFDQLAQQRGLEKIKTIGDAYMVVGGLPDPRPDHAQAVADMALAMREEVARRSDPSGRPLAVRIGI
;
A
#
# COMPACT_ATOMS: atom_id res chain seq x y z
N MET A 1 3.49 2.20 -27.52
CA MET A 1 2.68 1.55 -26.43
C MET A 1 3.03 2.29 -25.16
N ASP A 2 2.08 3.03 -24.60
CA ASP A 2 2.30 3.99 -23.51
C ASP A 2 2.55 3.25 -22.18
N VAL A 3 3.70 3.49 -21.57
CA VAL A 3 4.13 2.89 -20.28
C VAL A 3 3.17 3.20 -19.15
N THR A 4 2.46 4.34 -19.23
CA THR A 4 1.43 4.76 -18.27
C THR A 4 0.18 3.89 -18.32
N SER A 5 -0.25 3.49 -19.52
CA SER A 5 -1.42 2.60 -19.71
C SER A 5 -1.15 1.17 -19.21
N LEU A 6 0.08 0.70 -19.35
CA LEU A 6 0.51 -0.62 -18.85
C LEU A 6 0.57 -0.63 -17.30
N ARG A 7 1.06 0.45 -16.69
CA ARG A 7 1.07 0.63 -15.23
C ARG A 7 -0.34 0.63 -14.63
N GLN A 8 -1.29 1.32 -15.25
CA GLN A 8 -2.68 1.35 -14.77
C GLN A 8 -3.38 -0.02 -14.89
N ARG A 9 -3.07 -0.79 -15.94
CA ARG A 9 -3.60 -2.15 -16.12
C ARG A 9 -3.03 -3.13 -15.10
N LEU A 10 -1.73 -3.04 -14.78
CA LEU A 10 -1.08 -3.90 -13.77
C LEU A 10 -1.57 -3.62 -12.34
N GLN A 11 -1.98 -2.38 -12.03
CA GLN A 11 -2.58 -2.03 -10.73
C GLN A 11 -4.00 -2.60 -10.53
N ARG A 12 -4.67 -3.02 -11.61
CA ARG A 12 -6.03 -3.60 -11.56
C ARG A 12 -6.04 -5.12 -11.47
N VAL A 13 -4.87 -5.80 -11.49
CA VAL A 13 -4.84 -7.26 -11.39
C VAL A 13 -5.25 -7.67 -9.97
N PRO A 14 -6.31 -8.49 -9.82
CA PRO A 14 -6.74 -8.98 -8.51
C PRO A 14 -5.60 -9.69 -7.80
N THR A 15 -5.42 -9.39 -6.53
CA THR A 15 -4.34 -9.95 -5.70
C THR A 15 -4.24 -11.50 -5.74
N PRO A 16 -5.34 -12.26 -5.79
CA PRO A 16 -5.26 -13.72 -5.89
C PRO A 16 -4.67 -14.19 -7.24
N LEU A 17 -4.87 -13.47 -8.34
CA LEU A 17 -4.26 -13.81 -9.63
C LEU A 17 -2.74 -13.61 -9.61
N VAL A 18 -2.25 -12.57 -8.93
CA VAL A 18 -0.81 -12.38 -8.75
C VAL A 18 -0.20 -13.51 -7.92
N ASP A 19 -0.88 -13.92 -6.85
CA ASP A 19 -0.39 -15.00 -5.99
C ASP A 19 -0.43 -16.36 -6.72
N ALA A 20 -1.47 -16.63 -7.52
CA ALA A 20 -1.54 -17.81 -8.37
C ALA A 20 -0.45 -17.81 -9.46
N GLY A 21 -0.20 -16.67 -10.10
CA GLY A 21 0.88 -16.52 -11.09
C GLY A 21 2.26 -16.79 -10.48
N LEU A 22 2.52 -16.29 -9.27
CA LEU A 22 3.78 -16.54 -8.56
C LEU A 22 3.91 -18.01 -8.12
N ALA A 23 2.83 -18.62 -7.66
CA ALA A 23 2.83 -20.05 -7.31
C ALA A 23 3.12 -20.91 -8.55
N LEU A 24 2.50 -20.60 -9.69
CA LEU A 24 2.75 -21.27 -10.95
C LEU A 24 4.22 -21.09 -11.41
N MET A 25 4.73 -19.87 -11.31
CA MET A 25 6.14 -19.58 -11.65
C MET A 25 7.10 -20.41 -10.79
N VAL A 26 6.87 -20.51 -9.47
CA VAL A 26 7.69 -21.34 -8.59
C VAL A 26 7.55 -22.82 -8.97
N ALA A 27 6.35 -23.31 -9.23
CA ALA A 27 6.11 -24.69 -9.64
C ALA A 27 6.88 -25.05 -10.93
N VAL A 28 6.79 -24.19 -11.93
CA VAL A 28 7.50 -24.37 -13.22
C VAL A 28 9.02 -24.31 -13.01
N ALA A 29 9.51 -23.32 -12.27
CA ALA A 29 10.93 -23.18 -12.01
C ALA A 29 11.50 -24.41 -11.30
N VAL A 30 10.82 -24.90 -10.27
CA VAL A 30 11.23 -26.12 -9.54
C VAL A 30 11.16 -27.34 -10.44
N ALA A 31 10.08 -27.53 -11.22
CA ALA A 31 9.93 -28.67 -12.10
C ALA A 31 11.02 -28.69 -13.22
N VAL A 32 11.35 -27.54 -13.78
CA VAL A 32 12.44 -27.39 -14.77
C VAL A 32 13.78 -27.73 -14.12
N THR A 33 14.05 -27.19 -12.92
CA THR A 33 15.32 -27.46 -12.22
C THR A 33 15.50 -28.93 -11.90
N ILE A 34 14.45 -29.62 -11.44
CA ILE A 34 14.45 -31.07 -11.16
C ILE A 34 14.81 -31.87 -12.44
N ARG A 35 14.31 -31.44 -13.60
CA ARG A 35 14.54 -32.17 -14.88
C ARG A 35 15.90 -31.87 -15.50
N VAL A 36 16.43 -30.66 -15.32
CA VAL A 36 17.63 -30.17 -16.00
C VAL A 36 18.88 -30.32 -15.13
N SER A 37 18.72 -30.58 -13.81
CA SER A 37 19.86 -30.70 -12.90
C SER A 37 20.80 -31.83 -13.32
N PRO A 38 22.10 -31.54 -13.57
CA PRO A 38 23.09 -32.54 -13.95
C PRO A 38 23.68 -33.27 -12.71
N GLN A 39 23.27 -32.92 -11.52
CA GLN A 39 23.86 -33.44 -10.30
C GLN A 39 23.52 -34.90 -10.05
N PRO A 40 24.48 -35.72 -9.59
CA PRO A 40 24.22 -37.10 -9.19
C PRO A 40 23.27 -37.13 -8.00
N GLY A 41 22.39 -38.13 -7.94
CA GLY A 41 21.43 -38.30 -6.85
C GLY A 41 20.35 -39.30 -7.23
N ARG A 42 19.39 -39.47 -6.33
CA ARG A 42 18.22 -40.31 -6.57
C ARG A 42 17.42 -39.80 -7.78
N ARG A 43 17.00 -40.69 -8.67
CA ARG A 43 16.14 -40.30 -9.80
C ARG A 43 14.86 -39.62 -9.30
N PRO A 44 14.47 -38.46 -9.87
CA PRO A 44 13.25 -37.78 -9.46
C PRO A 44 12.03 -38.68 -9.67
N ASP A 45 11.28 -38.89 -8.62
CA ASP A 45 10.03 -39.66 -8.59
C ASP A 45 8.82 -38.73 -8.32
N ALA A 46 7.65 -39.31 -8.14
CA ALA A 46 6.44 -38.56 -7.82
C ALA A 46 6.57 -37.75 -6.53
N LEU A 47 7.36 -38.21 -5.56
CA LEU A 47 7.58 -37.54 -4.29
C LEU A 47 8.41 -36.25 -4.46
N ALA A 48 9.46 -36.29 -5.30
CA ALA A 48 10.24 -35.09 -5.62
C ALA A 48 9.37 -33.97 -6.20
N HIS A 49 8.48 -34.31 -7.13
CA HIS A 49 7.56 -33.35 -7.74
C HIS A 49 6.48 -32.90 -6.74
N ALA A 50 5.99 -33.78 -5.87
CA ALA A 50 5.02 -33.42 -4.84
C ALA A 50 5.60 -32.43 -3.82
N LEU A 51 6.87 -32.61 -3.38
CA LEU A 51 7.55 -31.65 -2.50
C LEU A 51 7.70 -30.27 -3.17
N GLY A 52 8.09 -30.25 -4.45
CA GLY A 52 8.19 -29.01 -5.22
C GLY A 52 6.85 -28.30 -5.38
N LEU A 53 5.79 -29.05 -5.68
CA LEU A 53 4.43 -28.52 -5.80
C LEU A 53 3.90 -28.01 -4.46
N MET A 54 4.25 -28.66 -3.34
CA MET A 54 3.90 -28.20 -1.99
C MET A 54 4.51 -26.83 -1.69
N ILE A 55 5.79 -26.61 -2.02
CA ILE A 55 6.43 -25.29 -1.85
C ILE A 55 5.70 -24.23 -2.69
N ALA A 56 5.36 -24.56 -3.94
CA ALA A 56 4.62 -23.64 -4.80
C ALA A 56 3.22 -23.32 -4.26
N ALA A 57 2.49 -24.32 -3.75
CA ALA A 57 1.18 -24.13 -3.16
C ALA A 57 1.21 -23.26 -1.89
N LEU A 58 2.25 -23.38 -1.06
CA LEU A 58 2.45 -22.55 0.13
C LEU A 58 2.54 -21.04 -0.22
N VAL A 59 2.98 -20.68 -1.42
CA VAL A 59 3.02 -19.30 -1.89
C VAL A 59 1.64 -18.64 -1.86
N LEU A 60 0.55 -19.37 -2.01
CA LEU A 60 -0.82 -18.83 -1.94
C LEU A 60 -1.17 -18.31 -0.54
N ALA A 61 -0.59 -18.90 0.50
CA ALA A 61 -0.82 -18.48 1.90
C ALA A 61 0.17 -17.41 2.40
N ARG A 62 1.13 -16.98 1.58
CA ARG A 62 2.27 -16.12 1.96
C ARG A 62 1.88 -14.78 2.58
N ARG A 63 0.71 -14.22 2.19
CA ARG A 63 0.25 -12.92 2.71
C ARG A 63 -0.31 -13.03 4.11
N ARG A 64 -0.94 -14.15 4.42
CA ARG A 64 -1.58 -14.38 5.72
C ARG A 64 -0.59 -14.84 6.79
N TRP A 65 0.37 -15.71 6.39
CA TRP A 65 1.34 -16.32 7.30
C TRP A 65 2.76 -16.31 6.70
N PRO A 66 3.38 -15.14 6.49
CA PRO A 66 4.64 -15.04 5.76
C PRO A 66 5.79 -15.84 6.39
N VAL A 67 5.90 -15.84 7.72
CA VAL A 67 6.95 -16.60 8.44
C VAL A 67 6.68 -18.10 8.39
N ALA A 68 5.44 -18.53 8.60
CA ALA A 68 5.09 -19.95 8.54
C ALA A 68 5.35 -20.54 7.15
N VAL A 69 4.95 -19.80 6.10
CA VAL A 69 5.20 -20.20 4.70
C VAL A 69 6.71 -20.32 4.45
N LEU A 70 7.50 -19.35 4.89
CA LEU A 70 8.96 -19.40 4.74
C LEU A 70 9.56 -20.63 5.44
N LEU A 71 9.21 -20.86 6.71
CA LEU A 71 9.77 -21.96 7.50
C LEU A 71 9.33 -23.34 6.98
N VAL A 72 8.03 -23.48 6.61
CA VAL A 72 7.53 -24.76 6.06
C VAL A 72 8.13 -25.02 4.68
N SER A 73 8.28 -24.00 3.83
CA SER A 73 8.95 -24.14 2.52
C SER A 73 10.43 -24.55 2.70
N ALA A 74 11.14 -23.93 3.67
CA ALA A 74 12.51 -24.30 3.99
C ALA A 74 12.59 -25.73 4.52
N ALA A 75 11.73 -26.13 5.47
CA ALA A 75 11.68 -27.50 5.97
C ALA A 75 11.41 -28.53 4.87
N THR A 76 10.46 -28.23 3.98
CA THR A 76 10.14 -29.07 2.81
C THR A 76 11.34 -29.24 1.88
N LEU A 77 12.06 -28.17 1.61
CA LEU A 77 13.27 -28.21 0.80
C LEU A 77 14.40 -28.98 1.51
N GLN A 78 14.50 -28.88 2.84
CA GLN A 78 15.46 -29.66 3.60
C GLN A 78 15.16 -31.16 3.52
N VAL A 79 13.88 -31.57 3.61
CA VAL A 79 13.45 -32.96 3.39
C VAL A 79 13.84 -33.45 2.00
N TYR A 80 13.66 -32.60 0.98
CA TYR A 80 14.04 -32.89 -0.41
C TYR A 80 15.53 -33.25 -0.51
N TYR A 81 16.43 -32.50 0.17
CA TYR A 81 17.87 -32.78 0.17
C TYR A 81 18.25 -34.04 0.97
N VAL A 82 17.59 -34.25 2.13
CA VAL A 82 17.84 -35.45 2.96
C VAL A 82 17.45 -36.74 2.22
N LEU A 83 16.50 -36.67 1.32
CA LEU A 83 16.08 -37.80 0.45
C LEU A 83 17.02 -38.02 -0.75
N ASP A 84 18.12 -37.26 -0.84
CA ASP A 84 19.14 -37.35 -1.88
C ASP A 84 18.60 -37.11 -3.30
N TYR A 85 17.59 -36.23 -3.44
CA TYR A 85 17.11 -35.82 -4.75
C TYR A 85 18.09 -34.82 -5.42
N PRO A 86 18.05 -34.70 -6.77
CA PRO A 86 18.97 -33.82 -7.51
C PRO A 86 18.95 -32.40 -7.00
N GLY A 87 20.13 -31.80 -6.85
CA GLY A 87 20.29 -30.48 -6.28
C GLY A 87 19.48 -29.41 -7.00
N ILE A 88 18.70 -28.66 -6.23
CA ILE A 88 18.00 -27.45 -6.64
C ILE A 88 18.68 -26.29 -5.94
N PHE A 89 19.01 -25.20 -6.65
CA PHE A 89 19.50 -24.00 -5.99
C PHE A 89 18.46 -23.49 -4.96
N PRO A 90 18.74 -23.49 -3.63
CA PRO A 90 17.75 -23.22 -2.59
C PRO A 90 17.03 -21.89 -2.73
N ALA A 91 17.71 -20.88 -3.29
CA ALA A 91 17.14 -19.58 -3.51
C ALA A 91 15.96 -19.59 -4.51
N VAL A 92 15.90 -20.53 -5.47
CA VAL A 92 14.82 -20.59 -6.47
C VAL A 92 13.46 -20.89 -5.85
N PRO A 93 13.28 -22.03 -5.12
CA PRO A 93 11.99 -22.34 -4.52
C PRO A 93 11.63 -21.41 -3.34
N LEU A 94 12.64 -20.85 -2.65
CA LEU A 94 12.41 -20.00 -1.48
C LEU A 94 12.27 -18.51 -1.81
N ALA A 95 12.58 -18.06 -3.04
CA ALA A 95 12.64 -16.65 -3.43
C ALA A 95 11.39 -15.86 -3.05
N VAL A 96 10.20 -16.38 -3.39
CA VAL A 96 8.94 -15.69 -3.15
C VAL A 96 8.59 -15.63 -1.66
N ALA A 97 8.80 -16.74 -0.94
CA ALA A 97 8.53 -16.81 0.50
C ALA A 97 9.49 -15.89 1.27
N LEU A 98 10.77 -15.90 0.91
CA LEU A 98 11.81 -15.09 1.53
C LEU A 98 11.56 -13.59 1.30
N ALA A 99 11.33 -13.18 0.04
CA ALA A 99 11.04 -11.79 -0.29
C ALA A 99 9.75 -11.30 0.40
N THR A 100 8.73 -12.17 0.53
CA THR A 100 7.48 -11.80 1.18
C THR A 100 7.66 -11.64 2.70
N ALA A 101 8.37 -12.56 3.36
CA ALA A 101 8.66 -12.45 4.79
C ALA A 101 9.53 -11.22 5.10
N TRP A 102 10.51 -10.93 4.25
CA TRP A 102 11.33 -9.73 4.35
C TRP A 102 10.52 -8.46 4.21
N ALA A 103 9.70 -8.35 3.15
CA ALA A 103 8.83 -7.21 2.90
C ALA A 103 7.76 -7.00 3.99
N ALA A 104 7.34 -8.10 4.67
CA ALA A 104 6.45 -8.04 5.83
C ALA A 104 7.15 -7.62 7.13
N GLY A 105 8.48 -7.34 7.11
CA GLY A 105 9.25 -6.90 8.26
C GLY A 105 9.89 -8.01 9.09
N HIS A 106 9.72 -9.27 8.71
CA HIS A 106 10.26 -10.43 9.44
C HIS A 106 11.72 -10.75 9.05
N ARG A 107 12.58 -9.73 9.05
CA ARG A 107 13.98 -9.80 8.60
C ARG A 107 14.79 -10.89 9.28
N ARG A 108 14.62 -11.09 10.60
CA ARG A 108 15.36 -12.09 11.37
C ARG A 108 15.15 -13.49 10.82
N TRP A 109 13.91 -13.87 10.55
CA TRP A 109 13.57 -15.19 10.01
C TRP A 109 14.11 -15.38 8.60
N SER A 110 14.02 -14.34 7.76
CA SER A 110 14.57 -14.38 6.40
C SER A 110 16.09 -14.53 6.40
N LEU A 111 16.79 -13.82 7.29
CA LEU A 111 18.25 -13.94 7.43
C LEU A 111 18.66 -15.33 7.98
N LEU A 112 17.94 -15.86 8.96
CA LEU A 112 18.22 -17.18 9.51
C LEU A 112 18.07 -18.28 8.46
N VAL A 113 17.00 -18.24 7.66
CA VAL A 113 16.78 -19.21 6.58
C VAL A 113 17.85 -19.06 5.49
N ALA A 114 18.15 -17.84 5.06
CA ALA A 114 19.20 -17.59 4.08
C ALA A 114 20.58 -18.07 4.58
N ALA A 115 20.93 -17.76 5.84
CA ALA A 115 22.17 -18.20 6.47
C ALA A 115 22.27 -19.72 6.56
N TRP A 116 21.18 -20.41 6.90
CA TRP A 116 21.14 -21.86 6.94
C TRP A 116 21.53 -22.49 5.60
N TYR A 117 20.96 -22.00 4.51
CA TYR A 117 21.21 -22.52 3.16
C TYR A 117 22.51 -22.04 2.52
N VAL A 118 23.19 -21.05 3.10
CA VAL A 118 24.52 -20.61 2.67
C VAL A 118 25.60 -21.27 3.53
N VAL A 119 25.47 -21.22 4.85
CA VAL A 119 26.48 -21.69 5.79
C VAL A 119 26.47 -23.22 5.93
N GLY A 120 25.30 -23.86 5.86
CA GLY A 120 25.17 -25.30 6.00
C GLY A 120 25.99 -26.09 4.97
N PRO A 121 25.84 -25.85 3.68
CA PRO A 121 26.66 -26.51 2.65
C PRO A 121 28.15 -26.18 2.76
N LEU A 122 28.52 -24.94 3.14
CA LEU A 122 29.92 -24.57 3.37
C LEU A 122 30.51 -25.33 4.57
N ALA A 123 29.81 -25.43 5.68
CA ALA A 123 30.25 -26.17 6.85
C ALA A 123 30.40 -27.68 6.54
N TYR A 124 29.44 -28.22 5.76
CA TYR A 124 29.51 -29.61 5.31
C TYR A 124 30.70 -29.86 4.38
N SER A 125 31.01 -28.94 3.45
CA SER A 125 32.17 -29.06 2.57
C SER A 125 33.48 -28.93 3.32
N VAL A 126 33.58 -28.04 4.31
CA VAL A 126 34.77 -27.95 5.18
C VAL A 126 34.97 -29.24 6.00
N PHE A 127 33.88 -29.82 6.50
CA PHE A 127 33.96 -31.11 7.20
C PHE A 127 34.41 -32.24 6.29
N GLN A 128 33.97 -32.29 5.03
CA GLN A 128 34.44 -33.27 4.05
C GLN A 128 35.90 -33.06 3.60
N LEU A 129 36.40 -31.81 3.57
CA LEU A 129 37.82 -31.50 3.32
C LEU A 129 38.76 -32.13 4.36
N SER A 130 38.25 -32.45 5.55
CA SER A 130 38.97 -33.17 6.59
C SER A 130 39.02 -34.69 6.31
N ALA A 131 38.28 -35.19 5.33
CA ALA A 131 38.31 -36.57 4.84
C ALA A 131 39.25 -36.66 3.62
N PRO A 132 39.96 -37.77 3.39
CA PRO A 132 40.99 -37.89 2.34
C PRO A 132 40.47 -37.96 0.91
N THR A 133 39.31 -37.43 0.60
CA THR A 133 38.71 -37.38 -0.72
C THR A 133 38.72 -35.94 -1.24
N GLU A 134 39.22 -35.71 -2.44
CA GLU A 134 39.25 -34.39 -3.05
C GLU A 134 37.84 -33.80 -3.17
N PRO A 135 37.64 -32.51 -2.71
CA PRO A 135 36.37 -31.86 -2.83
C PRO A 135 36.05 -31.61 -4.30
N PRO A 136 34.79 -31.81 -4.73
CA PRO A 136 34.41 -31.47 -6.10
C PRO A 136 34.61 -29.96 -6.35
N PRO A 137 35.21 -29.56 -7.47
CA PRO A 137 35.58 -28.17 -7.77
C PRO A 137 34.39 -27.23 -7.91
N THR A 138 33.16 -27.73 -7.87
CA THR A 138 31.91 -27.01 -8.05
C THR A 138 31.37 -26.35 -6.77
N LEU A 139 31.80 -26.81 -5.57
CA LEU A 139 31.21 -26.36 -4.29
C LEU A 139 31.37 -24.85 -4.03
N LEU A 140 32.51 -24.28 -4.37
CA LEU A 140 32.75 -22.85 -4.18
C LEU A 140 31.86 -22.01 -5.12
N GLY A 141 31.71 -22.43 -6.38
CA GLY A 141 30.85 -21.80 -7.36
C GLY A 141 29.37 -21.84 -6.97
N GLU A 142 28.91 -22.96 -6.43
CA GLU A 142 27.54 -23.12 -5.93
C GLU A 142 27.27 -22.27 -4.70
N ALA A 143 28.21 -22.20 -3.75
CA ALA A 143 28.08 -21.33 -2.57
C ALA A 143 28.02 -19.84 -2.95
N VAL A 144 28.87 -19.40 -3.89
CA VAL A 144 28.86 -18.02 -4.40
C VAL A 144 27.54 -17.71 -5.12
N SER A 145 27.08 -18.61 -5.99
CA SER A 145 25.84 -18.45 -6.74
C SER A 145 24.61 -18.38 -5.81
N ASN A 146 24.53 -19.28 -4.82
CA ASN A 146 23.46 -19.26 -3.82
C ASN A 146 23.48 -17.97 -2.99
N THR A 147 24.66 -17.54 -2.53
CA THR A 147 24.79 -16.31 -1.75
C THR A 147 24.34 -15.09 -2.57
N ALA A 148 24.77 -15.00 -3.83
CA ALA A 148 24.37 -13.91 -4.73
C ALA A 148 22.86 -13.90 -4.99
N MET A 149 22.24 -15.07 -5.21
CA MET A 149 20.81 -15.18 -5.39
C MET A 149 20.00 -14.80 -4.14
N PHE A 150 20.41 -15.26 -2.95
CA PHE A 150 19.74 -14.85 -1.71
C PHE A 150 19.88 -13.34 -1.49
N ALA A 151 21.08 -12.78 -1.71
CA ALA A 151 21.29 -11.34 -1.62
C ALA A 151 20.39 -10.56 -2.59
N ALA A 152 20.29 -11.00 -3.84
CA ALA A 152 19.41 -10.39 -4.84
C ALA A 152 17.93 -10.44 -4.41
N VAL A 153 17.46 -11.57 -3.88
CA VAL A 153 16.08 -11.73 -3.39
C VAL A 153 15.81 -10.81 -2.20
N LEU A 154 16.75 -10.68 -1.26
CA LEU A 154 16.62 -9.80 -0.11
C LEU A 154 16.62 -8.32 -0.52
N VAL A 155 17.51 -7.92 -1.45
CA VAL A 155 17.53 -6.56 -2.01
C VAL A 155 16.22 -6.23 -2.72
N LEU A 156 15.68 -7.18 -3.51
CA LEU A 156 14.38 -7.01 -4.14
C LEU A 156 13.25 -6.85 -3.11
N GLY A 157 13.26 -7.67 -2.05
CA GLY A 157 12.31 -7.56 -0.94
C GLY A 157 12.38 -6.19 -0.24
N GLU A 158 13.58 -5.67 -0.02
CA GLU A 158 13.78 -4.33 0.57
C GLU A 158 13.32 -3.22 -0.39
N ALA A 159 13.63 -3.32 -1.68
CA ALA A 159 13.18 -2.36 -2.68
C ALA A 159 11.65 -2.28 -2.76
N VAL A 160 10.95 -3.42 -2.71
CA VAL A 160 9.48 -3.47 -2.68
C VAL A 160 8.94 -2.83 -1.40
N ARG A 161 9.56 -3.12 -0.25
CA ARG A 161 9.16 -2.54 1.04
C ARG A 161 9.35 -1.04 1.07
N SER A 162 10.52 -0.56 0.65
CA SER A 162 10.85 0.87 0.60
C SER A 162 9.92 1.66 -0.31
N ARG A 163 9.61 1.12 -1.50
CA ARG A 163 8.63 1.73 -2.42
C ARG A 163 7.24 1.84 -1.80
N ARG A 164 6.76 0.81 -1.09
CA ARG A 164 5.46 0.86 -0.41
C ARG A 164 5.43 1.89 0.71
N ALA A 165 6.49 1.96 1.51
CA ALA A 165 6.60 2.96 2.57
C ALA A 165 6.54 4.38 2.01
N LEU A 166 7.28 4.65 0.93
CA LEU A 166 7.29 5.94 0.24
C LEU A 166 5.91 6.31 -0.33
N GLN A 167 5.21 5.34 -0.93
CA GLN A 167 3.85 5.55 -1.45
C GLN A 167 2.86 5.92 -0.34
N LEU A 168 2.89 5.20 0.79
CA LEU A 168 2.03 5.50 1.93
C LEU A 168 2.31 6.88 2.53
N GLU A 169 3.57 7.29 2.57
CA GLU A 169 3.96 8.62 3.04
C GLU A 169 3.48 9.72 2.08
N GLN A 170 3.62 9.50 0.78
CA GLN A 170 3.09 10.40 -0.25
C GLN A 170 1.56 10.54 -0.17
N GLU A 171 0.83 9.43 -0.05
CA GLU A 171 -0.62 9.45 0.11
C GLU A 171 -1.04 10.19 1.39
N ARG A 172 -0.31 9.99 2.48
CA ARG A 172 -0.56 10.70 3.74
C ARG A 172 -0.32 12.19 3.61
N SER A 173 0.80 12.59 3.01
CA SER A 173 1.13 13.99 2.74
C SER A 173 0.08 14.66 1.85
N GLU A 174 -0.37 13.95 0.81
CA GLU A 174 -1.41 14.44 -0.09
C GLU A 174 -2.76 14.66 0.62
N ARG A 175 -3.18 13.71 1.46
CA ARG A 175 -4.40 13.88 2.27
C ARG A 175 -4.31 15.07 3.22
N LEU A 176 -3.16 15.27 3.86
CA LEU A 176 -2.95 16.42 4.74
C LEU A 176 -3.02 17.75 3.98
N LEU A 177 -2.45 17.80 2.78
CA LEU A 177 -2.50 18.99 1.93
C LEU A 177 -3.95 19.32 1.50
N LEU A 178 -4.72 18.30 1.11
CA LEU A 178 -6.13 18.46 0.70
C LEU A 178 -7.06 18.85 1.87
N ASN A 179 -6.66 18.60 3.13
CA ASN A 179 -7.42 19.08 4.28
C ASN A 179 -7.28 20.60 4.52
N VAL A 180 -6.25 21.22 3.94
CA VAL A 180 -5.93 22.64 4.16
C VAL A 180 -6.20 23.48 2.91
N LEU A 181 -6.05 22.90 1.72
CA LEU A 181 -6.15 23.60 0.43
C LEU A 181 -7.21 22.96 -0.46
N PRO A 182 -7.92 23.76 -1.27
CA PRO A 182 -8.75 23.26 -2.36
C PRO A 182 -7.92 22.36 -3.30
N ALA A 183 -8.57 21.34 -3.88
CA ALA A 183 -7.90 20.35 -4.72
C ALA A 183 -7.21 20.98 -5.95
N SER A 184 -7.83 22.00 -6.55
CA SER A 184 -7.32 22.79 -7.66
C SER A 184 -6.00 23.50 -7.32
N ILE A 185 -5.91 24.09 -6.14
CA ILE A 185 -4.71 24.79 -5.66
C ILE A 185 -3.63 23.78 -5.27
N ALA A 186 -3.98 22.68 -4.59
CA ALA A 186 -3.04 21.62 -4.24
C ALA A 186 -2.37 20.99 -5.49
N ALA A 187 -3.14 20.78 -6.57
CA ALA A 187 -2.62 20.27 -7.84
C ALA A 187 -1.62 21.24 -8.49
N ARG A 188 -1.89 22.55 -8.45
CA ARG A 188 -1.02 23.59 -9.02
C ARG A 188 0.25 23.78 -8.22
N LEU A 189 0.17 23.75 -6.88
CA LEU A 189 1.36 23.83 -6.01
C LEU A 189 2.33 22.67 -6.22
N LYS A 190 1.85 21.51 -6.65
CA LYS A 190 2.73 20.38 -7.00
C LYS A 190 3.49 20.57 -8.32
N GLN A 191 3.02 21.48 -9.17
CA GLN A 191 3.59 21.70 -10.52
C GLN A 191 4.41 22.99 -10.61
N THR A 192 4.27 23.91 -9.67
CA THR A 192 4.88 25.24 -9.73
C THR A 192 5.50 25.62 -8.40
N ASP A 193 6.82 25.86 -8.41
CA ASP A 193 7.53 26.43 -7.26
C ASP A 193 7.34 27.95 -7.26
N GLY A 194 6.16 28.44 -6.87
CA GLY A 194 5.90 29.86 -6.85
C GLY A 194 4.61 30.27 -6.16
N VAL A 195 4.39 31.58 -6.07
CA VAL A 195 3.16 32.14 -5.54
C VAL A 195 2.04 31.95 -6.57
N ILE A 196 0.92 31.34 -6.14
CA ILE A 196 -0.29 31.24 -6.95
C ILE A 196 -1.16 32.47 -6.62
N ALA A 197 -1.40 33.31 -7.61
CA ALA A 197 -2.27 34.47 -7.52
C ALA A 197 -3.11 34.55 -8.81
N ASP A 198 -4.38 34.25 -8.69
CA ASP A 198 -5.35 34.32 -9.79
C ASP A 198 -6.33 35.46 -9.54
N ALA A 199 -6.71 36.15 -10.61
CA ALA A 199 -7.78 37.14 -10.63
C ALA A 199 -9.02 36.55 -11.30
N PHE A 200 -10.17 36.80 -10.72
CA PHE A 200 -11.46 36.39 -11.27
C PHE A 200 -12.34 37.66 -11.41
N ASP A 201 -12.94 37.87 -12.57
CA ASP A 201 -13.70 39.05 -12.84
C ASP A 201 -15.01 39.09 -12.03
N GLU A 202 -15.70 37.94 -11.91
CA GLU A 202 -16.97 37.83 -11.20
C GLU A 202 -17.03 36.52 -10.40
N VAL A 203 -17.22 36.66 -9.09
CA VAL A 203 -17.42 35.54 -8.16
C VAL A 203 -18.48 35.92 -7.13
N THR A 204 -19.12 34.90 -6.57
CA THR A 204 -20.01 35.09 -5.43
C THR A 204 -19.47 34.29 -4.23
N VAL A 205 -19.24 35.03 -3.15
CA VAL A 205 -18.68 34.44 -1.91
C VAL A 205 -19.79 34.30 -0.87
N LEU A 206 -19.89 33.13 -0.26
CA LEU A 206 -20.81 32.87 0.85
C LEU A 206 -20.02 32.56 2.12
N PHE A 207 -20.40 33.22 3.20
CA PHE A 207 -20.01 32.89 4.55
C PHE A 207 -21.23 32.44 5.36
N ALA A 208 -21.13 31.28 6.01
CA ALA A 208 -22.13 30.78 6.92
C ALA A 208 -21.51 30.60 8.31
N ASP A 209 -22.17 31.06 9.35
CA ASP A 209 -21.71 31.07 10.74
C ASP A 209 -22.83 30.59 11.65
N LEU A 210 -22.51 29.77 12.67
CA LEU A 210 -23.50 29.22 13.59
C LEU A 210 -23.88 30.24 14.69
N VAL A 211 -25.16 30.53 14.83
CA VAL A 211 -25.65 31.49 15.79
C VAL A 211 -25.39 31.00 17.23
N ASP A 212 -24.77 31.87 18.03
CA ASP A 212 -24.43 31.62 19.46
C ASP A 212 -23.53 30.40 19.70
N PHE A 213 -22.77 29.93 18.68
CA PHE A 213 -21.96 28.74 18.81
C PHE A 213 -20.92 28.83 19.93
N THR A 214 -20.19 29.92 20.05
CA THR A 214 -19.18 30.13 21.09
C THR A 214 -19.75 29.95 22.49
N ARG A 215 -20.96 30.46 22.76
CA ARG A 215 -21.63 30.32 24.04
C ARG A 215 -22.15 28.89 24.26
N ARG A 216 -22.63 28.24 23.22
CA ARG A 216 -23.15 26.87 23.26
C ARG A 216 -22.04 25.84 23.46
N SER A 217 -20.89 26.03 22.79
CA SER A 217 -19.74 25.15 22.88
C SER A 217 -19.12 25.07 24.28
N GLN A 218 -19.28 26.09 25.11
CA GLN A 218 -18.82 26.06 26.50
C GLN A 218 -19.62 25.08 27.41
N GLN A 219 -20.75 24.58 26.96
CA GLN A 219 -21.65 23.71 27.72
C GLN A 219 -21.55 22.22 27.34
N ILE A 220 -20.72 21.90 26.38
CA ILE A 220 -20.51 20.55 25.84
C ILE A 220 -19.02 20.21 25.77
N THR A 221 -18.70 18.94 25.65
CA THR A 221 -17.29 18.51 25.58
C THR A 221 -16.64 18.90 24.26
N PRO A 222 -15.31 19.11 24.22
CA PRO A 222 -14.60 19.40 22.96
C PRO A 222 -14.83 18.36 21.86
N GLN A 223 -14.94 17.08 22.23
CA GLN A 223 -15.23 16.00 21.28
C GLN A 223 -16.60 16.15 20.64
N GLN A 224 -17.62 16.50 21.44
CA GLN A 224 -18.99 16.75 20.94
C GLN A 224 -19.05 17.98 20.04
N VAL A 225 -18.27 19.04 20.34
CA VAL A 225 -18.13 20.23 19.49
C VAL A 225 -17.60 19.84 18.11
N VAL A 226 -16.46 19.13 18.07
CA VAL A 226 -15.80 18.71 16.82
C VAL A 226 -16.71 17.78 16.02
N GLN A 227 -17.38 16.82 16.68
CA GLN A 227 -18.29 15.90 16.02
C GLN A 227 -19.46 16.63 15.37
N ALA A 228 -20.14 17.51 16.10
CA ALA A 228 -21.29 18.28 15.59
C ALA A 228 -20.90 19.16 14.39
N LEU A 229 -19.74 19.84 14.46
CA LEU A 229 -19.23 20.62 13.33
C LEU A 229 -18.89 19.75 12.12
N ASN A 230 -18.24 18.60 12.33
CA ASN A 230 -17.90 17.69 11.24
C ASN A 230 -19.14 17.14 10.53
N GLU A 231 -20.16 16.75 11.30
CA GLU A 231 -21.44 16.27 10.73
C GLU A 231 -22.12 17.37 9.90
N LEU A 232 -22.17 18.59 10.41
CA LEU A 232 -22.80 19.72 9.72
C LEU A 232 -22.00 20.12 8.48
N PHE A 233 -20.70 20.28 8.60
CA PHE A 233 -19.85 20.68 7.48
C PHE A 233 -19.77 19.62 6.39
N SER A 234 -19.87 18.33 6.72
CA SER A 234 -19.99 17.25 5.74
C SER A 234 -21.23 17.38 4.88
N VAL A 235 -22.34 17.83 5.45
CA VAL A 235 -23.56 18.13 4.70
C VAL A 235 -23.38 19.37 3.81
N PHE A 236 -22.75 20.41 4.32
CA PHE A 236 -22.42 21.60 3.53
C PHE A 236 -21.48 21.28 2.36
N ASP A 237 -20.50 20.38 2.59
CA ASP A 237 -19.61 19.88 1.53
C ASP A 237 -20.41 19.17 0.42
N GLN A 238 -21.39 18.34 0.78
CA GLN A 238 -22.27 17.69 -0.19
C GLN A 238 -23.13 18.69 -0.96
N LEU A 239 -23.69 19.69 -0.27
CA LEU A 239 -24.48 20.75 -0.89
C LEU A 239 -23.65 21.59 -1.88
N ALA A 240 -22.40 21.91 -1.53
CA ALA A 240 -21.47 22.62 -2.41
C ALA A 240 -21.14 21.78 -3.65
N GLN A 241 -20.79 20.51 -3.46
CA GLN A 241 -20.47 19.59 -4.55
C GLN A 241 -21.64 19.39 -5.52
N GLN A 242 -22.87 19.23 -5.02
CA GLN A 242 -24.07 19.07 -5.85
C GLN A 242 -24.36 20.28 -6.72
N ARG A 243 -23.94 21.47 -6.28
CA ARG A 243 -24.16 22.75 -6.98
C ARG A 243 -22.94 23.24 -7.77
N GLY A 244 -21.85 22.45 -7.77
CA GLY A 244 -20.61 22.82 -8.43
C GLY A 244 -19.97 24.09 -7.86
N LEU A 245 -20.05 24.25 -6.54
CA LEU A 245 -19.43 25.36 -5.81
C LEU A 245 -18.15 24.90 -5.14
N GLU A 246 -17.17 25.80 -5.04
CA GLU A 246 -15.87 25.50 -4.45
C GLU A 246 -15.86 25.84 -2.96
N LYS A 247 -15.65 24.82 -2.12
CA LYS A 247 -15.37 25.02 -0.69
C LYS A 247 -13.97 25.58 -0.54
N ILE A 248 -13.84 26.73 0.08
CA ILE A 248 -12.54 27.36 0.33
C ILE A 248 -11.92 26.84 1.62
N LYS A 249 -12.61 27.04 2.76
CA LYS A 249 -12.16 26.61 4.08
C LYS A 249 -13.25 26.72 5.14
N THR A 250 -12.98 26.13 6.29
CA THR A 250 -13.70 26.42 7.53
C THR A 250 -12.85 27.29 8.43
N ILE A 251 -13.45 28.22 9.18
CA ILE A 251 -12.77 29.13 10.12
C ILE A 251 -13.54 29.05 11.43
N GLY A 252 -13.11 28.16 12.33
CA GLY A 252 -13.86 27.85 13.55
C GLY A 252 -15.21 27.20 13.22
N ASP A 253 -16.30 27.89 13.54
CA ASP A 253 -17.68 27.52 13.23
C ASP A 253 -18.23 28.16 11.95
N ALA A 254 -17.39 28.89 11.22
CA ALA A 254 -17.75 29.49 9.96
C ALA A 254 -17.34 28.60 8.77
N TYR A 255 -18.20 28.59 7.74
CA TYR A 255 -18.00 27.87 6.48
C TYR A 255 -17.94 28.85 5.32
N MET A 256 -16.89 28.76 4.50
CA MET A 256 -16.70 29.63 3.32
C MET A 256 -16.76 28.82 2.04
N VAL A 257 -17.62 29.24 1.10
CA VAL A 257 -17.79 28.65 -0.21
C VAL A 257 -17.91 29.74 -1.27
N VAL A 258 -17.47 29.44 -2.49
CA VAL A 258 -17.47 30.41 -3.60
C VAL A 258 -18.05 29.78 -4.86
N GLY A 259 -18.81 30.56 -5.63
CA GLY A 259 -19.23 30.21 -6.96
C GLY A 259 -18.51 31.11 -8.01
N GLY A 260 -18.12 30.52 -9.13
CA GLY A 260 -17.38 31.21 -10.19
C GLY A 260 -15.90 31.00 -10.20
N LEU A 261 -15.40 30.09 -9.33
CA LEU A 261 -14.01 29.62 -9.33
C LEU A 261 -13.95 28.11 -9.01
N PRO A 262 -12.87 27.36 -9.36
CA PRO A 262 -11.78 27.82 -10.23
C PRO A 262 -12.23 28.09 -11.67
N ASP A 263 -13.37 27.51 -12.07
CA ASP A 263 -13.95 27.65 -13.38
C ASP A 263 -15.05 28.74 -13.37
N PRO A 264 -14.97 29.76 -14.24
CA PRO A 264 -16.01 30.77 -14.35
C PRO A 264 -17.37 30.17 -14.73
N ARG A 265 -18.43 30.64 -14.08
CA ARG A 265 -19.81 30.23 -14.39
C ARG A 265 -20.78 31.41 -14.32
N PRO A 266 -21.68 31.57 -15.28
CA PRO A 266 -22.56 32.76 -15.34
C PRO A 266 -23.63 32.74 -14.24
N ASP A 267 -24.02 31.60 -13.74
CA ASP A 267 -25.05 31.41 -12.71
C ASP A 267 -24.49 31.33 -11.28
N HIS A 268 -23.24 31.78 -11.04
CA HIS A 268 -22.56 31.70 -9.74
C HIS A 268 -23.39 32.30 -8.60
N ALA A 269 -24.04 33.44 -8.82
CA ALA A 269 -24.87 34.12 -7.81
C ALA A 269 -26.11 33.29 -7.44
N GLN A 270 -26.80 32.72 -8.42
CA GLN A 270 -27.98 31.89 -8.22
C GLN A 270 -27.59 30.58 -7.49
N ALA A 271 -26.54 29.90 -7.93
CA ALA A 271 -26.10 28.66 -7.33
C ALA A 271 -25.71 28.84 -5.86
N VAL A 272 -25.08 29.97 -5.52
CA VAL A 272 -24.71 30.31 -4.14
C VAL A 272 -25.96 30.66 -3.30
N ALA A 273 -26.94 31.38 -3.86
CA ALA A 273 -28.20 31.66 -3.19
C ALA A 273 -29.01 30.37 -2.92
N ASP A 274 -29.09 29.46 -3.89
CA ASP A 274 -29.73 28.15 -3.74
C ASP A 274 -29.04 27.30 -2.68
N MET A 275 -27.73 27.38 -2.58
CA MET A 275 -26.96 26.72 -1.48
C MET A 275 -27.31 27.32 -0.12
N ALA A 276 -27.38 28.66 -0.02
CA ALA A 276 -27.71 29.34 1.23
C ALA A 276 -29.10 28.93 1.76
N LEU A 277 -30.09 28.80 0.88
CA LEU A 277 -31.42 28.32 1.23
C LEU A 277 -31.40 26.88 1.71
N ALA A 278 -30.69 26.00 1.02
CA ALA A 278 -30.54 24.59 1.41
C ALA A 278 -29.79 24.45 2.74
N MET A 279 -28.72 25.21 2.96
CA MET A 279 -28.00 25.22 4.25
C MET A 279 -28.92 25.62 5.41
N ARG A 280 -29.74 26.65 5.22
CA ARG A 280 -30.73 27.11 6.22
C ARG A 280 -31.73 26.00 6.55
N GLU A 281 -32.25 25.30 5.54
CA GLU A 281 -33.19 24.19 5.73
C GLU A 281 -32.56 23.01 6.49
N GLU A 282 -31.33 22.64 6.12
CA GLU A 282 -30.60 21.56 6.77
C GLU A 282 -30.26 21.88 8.22
N VAL A 283 -29.88 23.10 8.53
CA VAL A 283 -29.60 23.57 9.90
C VAL A 283 -30.87 23.60 10.75
N ALA A 284 -32.00 24.05 10.17
CA ALA A 284 -33.29 24.12 10.87
C ALA A 284 -33.82 22.73 11.31
N ARG A 285 -33.41 21.65 10.64
CA ARG A 285 -33.77 20.26 10.99
C ARG A 285 -32.91 19.68 12.09
N ARG A 286 -31.89 20.41 12.58
CA ARG A 286 -30.88 19.91 13.50
C ARG A 286 -30.92 20.63 14.83
N SER A 287 -30.49 19.90 15.84
CA SER A 287 -30.32 20.44 17.22
C SER A 287 -28.87 20.26 17.66
N ASP A 288 -28.42 21.09 18.57
CA ASP A 288 -27.16 20.93 19.25
C ASP A 288 -27.20 19.68 20.19
N PRO A 289 -26.05 19.19 20.69
CA PRO A 289 -26.00 18.04 21.59
C PRO A 289 -26.84 18.20 22.89
N SER A 290 -27.26 19.41 23.20
CA SER A 290 -28.16 19.69 24.33
C SER A 290 -29.66 19.73 23.94
N GLY A 291 -29.98 19.42 22.65
CA GLY A 291 -31.35 19.37 22.13
C GLY A 291 -31.93 20.72 21.68
N ARG A 292 -31.15 21.81 21.67
CA ARG A 292 -31.62 23.14 21.25
C ARG A 292 -31.51 23.29 19.73
N PRO A 293 -32.50 23.89 19.04
CA PRO A 293 -32.45 24.11 17.59
C PRO A 293 -31.19 24.88 17.19
N LEU A 294 -30.58 24.47 16.11
CA LEU A 294 -29.48 25.21 15.46
C LEU A 294 -30.04 26.32 14.55
N ALA A 295 -29.29 27.40 14.46
CA ALA A 295 -29.53 28.46 13.49
C ALA A 295 -28.21 28.88 12.85
N VAL A 296 -28.28 29.30 11.58
CA VAL A 296 -27.14 29.77 10.78
C VAL A 296 -27.37 31.19 10.33
N ARG A 297 -26.32 32.00 10.39
CA ARG A 297 -26.25 33.33 9.79
C ARG A 297 -25.47 33.19 8.49
N ILE A 298 -26.04 33.65 7.38
CA ILE A 298 -25.43 33.57 6.06
C ILE A 298 -25.30 34.97 5.49
N GLY A 299 -24.11 35.29 4.99
CA GLY A 299 -23.81 36.46 4.19
C GLY A 299 -23.35 36.06 2.78
N ILE A 300 -23.84 36.76 1.76
CA ILE A 300 -23.45 36.56 0.36
C ILE A 300 -22.93 37.88 -0.16
#